data_f2ee6d24cfb17819ce5b3efb4fc4bebe
#
_entry.id   f2ee6d24cfb17819ce5b3efb4fc4bebe
#
_cell.length_a   1.000
_cell.length_b   1.000
_cell.length_c   1.000
_cell.angle_alpha   90.00
_cell.angle_beta   90.00
_cell.angle_gamma   90.00
#
_symmetry.space_group_name_H-M   'P 1'
#
loop_
_entity.id
_entity.type
_entity.pdbx_description
1 polymer ?
#
loop_
_entity_poly.entity_id
_entity_poly.type
_entity_poly.pdbx_seq_one_letter_code
_entity_poly.pdbx_strand_id
1 'polypeptide(L)'
;MVHGFLSFTGHEESALQGHGGAATRASVESALHAASDIDAAEIIVTMLGPYVILEGFVRGKGDVERAIEIAENVVGHGYVRSRLLRR
;
A
#
# COMPACT_ATOMS: atom_id res chain seq x y z
N MET A 1 -20.43 12.75 23.83
CA MET A 1 -20.37 12.22 23.50
C MET A 1 -19.89 11.82 23.13
N VAL A 2 -19.75 12.32 23.24
CA VAL A 2 -19.56 11.76 22.68
C VAL A 2 -19.05 11.45 22.33
N HIS A 3 -18.90 11.95 22.69
CA HIS A 3 -18.62 11.28 22.11
C HIS A 3 -18.21 11.08 21.65
N GLY A 4 -17.93 11.68 21.69
CA GLY A 4 -18.02 11.24 21.08
C GLY A 4 -17.49 11.06 20.71
N PHE A 5 -17.45 11.25 20.94
CA PHE A 5 -17.33 10.62 20.37
C PHE A 5 -16.99 10.48 19.81
N LEU A 6 -16.85 11.00 19.81
CA LEU A 6 -16.84 10.55 19.15
C LEU A 6 -16.52 10.34 18.64
N SER A 7 -16.42 10.79 18.67
CA SER A 7 -16.45 10.36 17.99
C SER A 7 -16.08 10.04 17.52
N PHE A 8 -15.92 10.45 17.47
CA PHE A 8 -15.87 9.90 16.74
C PHE A 8 -15.72 9.77 16.13
N THR A 9 -15.82 10.28 16.09
CA THR A 9 -15.90 10.07 15.32
C THR A 9 -15.73 10.04 14.59
N GLY A 10 -15.57 10.41 14.58
CA GLY A 10 -15.69 10.40 13.66
C GLY A 10 -15.17 10.44 13.16
N HIS A 11 -15.18 10.66 13.08
CA HIS A 11 -14.90 10.49 12.35
C HIS A 11 -14.65 10.28 11.73
N GLU A 12 -14.76 10.75 11.57
CA GLU A 12 -14.71 10.60 10.85
C GLU A 12 -14.59 10.22 9.93
N GLU A 13 -14.67 10.56 9.48
CA GLU A 13 -14.68 10.01 8.50
C GLU A 13 -14.41 10.49 7.30
N SER A 14 -14.70 11.47 6.70
CA SER A 14 -14.50 11.93 5.39
C SER A 14 -13.23 12.64 5.24
N ALA A 15 -12.83 13.30 6.16
CA ALA A 15 -11.50 13.83 6.20
C ALA A 15 -10.48 12.72 6.04
N LEU A 16 -10.97 11.54 6.14
CA LEU A 16 -10.13 10.38 6.00
C LEU A 16 -9.63 10.14 4.62
N GLN A 17 -10.19 10.83 3.61
CA GLN A 17 -9.78 10.54 2.26
C GLN A 17 -8.30 10.76 2.05
N GLY A 18 -7.79 11.89 2.43
CA GLY A 18 -6.37 12.16 2.32
C GLY A 18 -5.55 11.30 3.23
N HIS A 19 -6.03 11.13 4.46
CA HIS A 19 -5.32 10.32 5.43
C HIS A 19 -5.38 8.85 5.09
N GLY A 20 -6.49 8.40 4.47
CA GLY A 20 -6.63 7.02 4.06
C GLY A 20 -5.59 6.62 3.04
N GLY A 21 -5.30 7.51 2.08
CA GLY A 21 -4.29 7.25 1.09
C GLY A 21 -2.91 7.12 1.69
N ALA A 22 -2.56 8.03 2.59
CA ALA A 22 -1.25 7.99 3.25
C ALA A 22 -1.12 6.75 4.12
N ALA A 23 -2.17 6.41 4.87
CA ALA A 23 -2.15 5.24 5.72
C ALA A 23 -2.05 3.96 4.91
N THR A 24 -2.77 3.89 3.80
CA THR A 24 -2.73 2.73 2.92
C THR A 24 -1.34 2.55 2.33
N ARG A 25 -0.74 3.64 1.84
CA ARG A 25 0.60 3.58 1.30
C ARG A 25 1.59 3.07 2.35
N ALA A 26 1.50 3.60 3.56
CA ALA A 26 2.39 3.18 4.64
C ALA A 26 2.20 1.70 4.97
N SER A 27 0.96 1.21 4.96
CA SER A 27 0.69 -0.20 5.21
C SER A 27 1.28 -1.08 4.15
N VAL A 28 1.19 -0.68 2.89
CA VAL A 28 1.78 -1.45 1.78
C VAL A 28 3.30 -1.44 1.91
N GLU A 29 3.88 -0.27 2.20
CA GLU A 29 5.33 -0.18 2.37
C GLU A 29 5.81 -1.09 3.50
N SER A 30 5.11 -1.06 4.63
CA SER A 30 5.47 -1.90 5.76
C SER A 30 5.37 -3.38 5.42
N ALA A 31 4.32 -3.77 4.70
CA ALA A 31 4.13 -5.17 4.33
C ALA A 31 5.25 -5.63 3.39
N LEU A 32 5.64 -4.77 2.44
CA LEU A 32 6.72 -5.12 1.51
C LEU A 32 8.05 -5.26 2.24
N HIS A 33 8.34 -4.34 3.16
CA HIS A 33 9.60 -4.40 3.90
C HIS A 33 9.63 -5.55 4.90
N ALA A 34 8.47 -5.97 5.39
CA ALA A 34 8.39 -7.09 6.32
C ALA A 34 8.56 -8.44 5.62
N ALA A 35 8.35 -8.48 4.30
CA ALA A 35 8.48 -9.73 3.56
C ALA A 35 9.95 -10.08 3.42
N SER A 36 10.31 -11.28 3.88
CA SER A 36 11.71 -11.69 3.88
C SER A 36 12.13 -12.31 2.56
N ASP A 37 11.18 -12.57 1.68
CA ASP A 37 11.46 -13.26 0.43
C ASP A 37 11.64 -12.31 -0.76
N ILE A 38 11.53 -11.00 -0.53
CA ILE A 38 11.85 -10.02 -1.57
C ILE A 38 12.68 -8.90 -0.97
N ASP A 39 13.40 -8.22 -1.85
CA ASP A 39 14.15 -7.03 -1.46
C ASP A 39 13.36 -5.82 -1.89
N ALA A 40 12.77 -5.12 -0.94
CA ALA A 40 11.90 -3.98 -1.21
C ALA A 40 12.65 -2.65 -1.18
N ALA A 41 13.97 -2.68 -1.11
CA ALA A 41 14.76 -1.44 -0.92
C ALA A 41 14.55 -0.43 -2.05
N GLU A 42 14.29 -0.91 -3.26
CA GLU A 42 14.11 -0.03 -4.42
C GLU A 42 12.68 0.00 -4.93
N ILE A 43 11.73 -0.41 -4.12
CA ILE A 43 10.33 -0.34 -4.48
C ILE A 43 9.74 0.94 -3.91
N ILE A 44 9.08 1.70 -4.76
CA ILE A 44 8.42 2.94 -4.39
C ILE A 44 6.92 2.69 -4.50
N VAL A 45 6.19 3.05 -3.45
CA VAL A 45 4.74 2.91 -3.41
C VAL A 45 4.12 4.28 -3.60
N THR A 46 3.25 4.40 -4.58
CA THR A 46 2.54 5.65 -4.89
C THR A 46 1.04 5.35 -4.91
N MET A 47 0.25 6.30 -4.50
CA MET A 47 -1.20 6.17 -4.55
C MET A 47 -1.74 7.00 -5.71
N LEU A 48 -2.70 6.43 -6.44
CA LEU A 48 -3.41 7.13 -7.49
C LEU A 48 -4.88 6.79 -7.32
N GLY A 49 -5.63 7.69 -6.66
CA GLY A 49 -6.99 7.40 -6.27
C GLY A 49 -7.01 6.18 -5.36
N PRO A 50 -7.85 5.18 -5.64
CA PRO A 50 -7.89 3.97 -4.82
C PRO A 50 -6.79 2.98 -5.20
N TYR A 51 -5.97 3.29 -6.20
CA TYR A 51 -4.99 2.34 -6.71
C TYR A 51 -3.63 2.55 -6.09
N VAL A 52 -2.99 1.43 -5.80
CA VAL A 52 -1.59 1.41 -5.38
C VAL A 52 -0.74 1.18 -6.61
N ILE A 53 0.25 2.02 -6.82
CA ILE A 53 1.18 1.90 -7.94
C ILE A 53 2.52 1.50 -7.35
N LEU A 54 3.05 0.37 -7.79
CA LEU A 54 4.37 -0.08 -7.38
C LEU A 54 5.35 0.28 -8.49
N GLU A 55 6.38 1.02 -8.13
CA GLU A 55 7.40 1.45 -9.09
C GLU A 55 8.78 1.11 -8.56
N GLY A 56 9.76 1.15 -9.45
CA GLY A 56 11.14 0.91 -9.07
C GLY A 56 11.65 -0.40 -9.59
N PHE A 57 12.52 -1.02 -8.82
CA PHE A 57 13.25 -2.20 -9.29
C PHE A 57 13.22 -3.32 -8.28
N VAL A 58 13.17 -4.54 -8.79
CA VAL A 58 13.33 -5.76 -8.00
C VAL A 58 14.45 -6.58 -8.64
N ARG A 59 15.00 -7.52 -7.91
CA ARG A 59 16.14 -8.29 -8.38
C ARG A 59 15.82 -9.75 -8.65
N GLY A 60 14.96 -10.32 -7.84
CA GLY A 60 14.68 -11.74 -7.91
C GLY A 60 13.65 -12.08 -8.96
N LYS A 61 13.78 -13.28 -9.50
CA LYS A 61 12.77 -13.81 -10.39
C LYS A 61 11.51 -14.07 -9.58
N GLY A 62 10.38 -13.59 -10.07
CA GLY A 62 9.13 -13.74 -9.35
C GLY A 62 8.85 -12.65 -8.34
N ASP A 63 9.79 -11.73 -8.13
CA ASP A 63 9.60 -10.66 -7.15
C ASP A 63 8.49 -9.70 -7.55
N VAL A 64 8.30 -9.47 -8.85
CA VAL A 64 7.22 -8.60 -9.31
C VAL A 64 5.88 -9.17 -8.87
N GLU A 65 5.66 -10.44 -9.14
CA GLU A 65 4.40 -11.09 -8.77
C GLU A 65 4.22 -11.14 -7.26
N ARG A 66 5.29 -11.39 -6.54
CA ARG A 66 5.23 -11.45 -5.09
C ARG A 66 4.90 -10.08 -4.50
N ALA A 67 5.51 -9.01 -5.03
CA ALA A 67 5.22 -7.67 -4.55
C ALA A 67 3.75 -7.32 -4.79
N ILE A 68 3.23 -7.68 -5.96
CA ILE A 68 1.81 -7.46 -6.26
C ILE A 68 0.94 -8.21 -5.26
N GLU A 69 1.26 -9.45 -5.00
CA GLU A 69 0.50 -10.27 -4.06
C GLU A 69 0.47 -9.64 -2.67
N ILE A 70 1.62 -9.19 -2.19
CA ILE A 70 1.72 -8.54 -0.88
C ILE A 70 0.85 -7.29 -0.84
N ALA A 71 0.93 -6.47 -1.87
CA ALA A 71 0.14 -5.25 -1.92
C ALA A 71 -1.35 -5.55 -2.00
N GLU A 72 -1.73 -6.57 -2.77
CA GLU A 72 -3.13 -6.95 -2.89
C GLU A 72 -3.69 -7.49 -1.58
N ASN A 73 -2.86 -8.10 -0.76
CA ASN A 73 -3.30 -8.55 0.56
C ASN A 73 -3.66 -7.37 1.46
N VAL A 74 -3.11 -6.21 1.18
CA VAL A 74 -3.42 -5.00 1.96
C VAL A 74 -4.65 -4.29 1.41
N VAL A 75 -4.73 -4.13 0.08
CA VAL A 75 -5.74 -3.26 -0.52
C VAL A 75 -6.81 -4.00 -1.33
N GLY A 76 -6.61 -5.28 -1.60
CA GLY A 76 -7.57 -6.08 -2.35
C GLY A 76 -7.18 -6.23 -3.81
N HIS A 77 -7.75 -7.27 -4.42
CA HIS A 77 -7.52 -7.56 -5.83
C HIS A 77 -8.04 -6.45 -6.70
N GLY A 78 -7.29 -6.15 -7.74
CA GLY A 78 -7.71 -5.16 -8.72
C GLY A 78 -7.30 -3.75 -8.38
N TYR A 79 -6.71 -3.52 -7.20
CA TYR A 79 -6.34 -2.18 -6.78
C TYR A 79 -4.82 -1.96 -6.78
N VAL A 80 -4.07 -2.85 -7.41
CA VAL A 80 -2.62 -2.72 -7.51
C VAL A 80 -2.22 -2.67 -8.97
N ARG A 81 -1.39 -1.70 -9.31
CA ARG A 81 -0.79 -1.58 -10.63
C ARG A 81 0.72 -1.65 -10.46
N SER A 82 1.37 -2.43 -11.26
CA SER A 82 2.81 -2.61 -11.15
C SER A 82 3.52 -1.97 -12.33
N ARG A 83 4.52 -1.19 -12.01
CA ARG A 83 5.46 -0.63 -12.98
C ARG A 83 6.88 -1.03 -12.57
N LEU A 84 6.98 -2.16 -11.87
CA LEU A 84 8.27 -2.65 -11.40
C LEU A 84 9.08 -3.20 -12.55
N LEU A 85 10.36 -2.92 -12.52
CA LEU A 85 11.31 -3.45 -13.48
C LEU A 85 12.29 -4.36 -12.75
N ARG A 86 12.78 -5.37 -13.45
CA ARG A 86 13.75 -6.27 -12.86
C ARG A 86 15.15 -5.86 -13.30
N ARG A 87 16.05 -5.83 -12.33
CA ARG A 87 17.45 -5.56 -12.60
C ARG A 87 18.25 -6.81 -12.78
#